data_179d61b4efd5321c8bf5bad3e12b0def
#
_entry.id   179d61b4efd5321c8bf5bad3e12b0def
#
_cell.length_a   1.000
_cell.length_b   1.000
_cell.length_c   1.000
_cell.angle_alpha   90.00
_cell.angle_beta   90.00
_cell.angle_gamma   90.00
#
_symmetry.space_group_name_H-M   'P 1'
#
loop_
_entity.id
_entity.type
_entity.pdbx_description
1 polymer ?
#
loop_
_entity_poly.entity_id
_entity_poly.type
_entity_poly.pdbx_seq_one_letter_code
_entity_poly.pdbx_strand_id
1 'polypeptide(L)'
;AGDELDIIYGTTAQLKVFYDAGVLSPLDEYAAAVSYDAPAVFGGSIPVYDDGQMYGLPAFNDVWCTFVNTKVFENAGVEVPSAEGWTWEKYVETAKKLTDVNNEIYGSLMLDYDCYNYMYALQKGAEHYKADGTSNYDDPLFAESVKFFYGLGNEEKIQPDITTYKAGVYPWNAFHSTGKADANGKYDKAQFGMFVCGGWAASMLPNTEKYPRDWKCAILPFPYPEGEQPSTLTVSGCYAVPVTSKNPEAAFEAVRCIAENQYALGYGRVPARIDLSDADITDYIENGMVPTYKATDDIPAEQFKAAWFDADRKVLSEKVVGTADTTISQIWTSEAPLYGMGQQDLDTTMKNIFSRSNEAIKEAELY
;
A
#
# COMPACT_ATOMS: atom_id res chain seq x y z
N ALA A 1 6.47 -26.63 10.61
CA ALA A 1 7.91 -26.59 10.80
C ALA A 1 8.14 -26.41 12.30
N GLY A 2 9.03 -27.17 12.94
CA GLY A 2 9.23 -27.17 14.41
C GLY A 2 10.32 -26.21 14.84
N ASP A 3 10.55 -25.11 14.12
CA ASP A 3 11.55 -24.12 14.49
C ASP A 3 11.03 -23.22 15.62
N GLU A 4 11.87 -22.99 16.60
CA GLU A 4 11.61 -22.08 17.70
C GLU A 4 11.79 -20.64 17.16
N LEU A 5 10.73 -19.84 17.17
CA LEU A 5 10.75 -18.45 16.79
C LEU A 5 10.46 -17.60 18.01
N ASP A 6 11.25 -16.56 18.23
CA ASP A 6 11.01 -15.56 19.28
C ASP A 6 10.31 -14.32 18.74
N ILE A 7 10.40 -14.04 17.43
CA ILE A 7 9.81 -12.86 16.79
C ILE A 7 9.14 -13.27 15.47
N ILE A 8 7.95 -12.72 15.23
CA ILE A 8 7.22 -12.83 13.98
C ILE A 8 7.08 -11.41 13.39
N TYR A 9 7.20 -11.30 12.08
CA TYR A 9 6.91 -10.08 11.32
C TYR A 9 5.69 -10.28 10.44
N GLY A 10 4.82 -9.27 10.37
CA GLY A 10 3.68 -9.23 9.46
C GLY A 10 3.03 -7.85 9.40
N THR A 11 2.13 -7.65 8.44
CA THR A 11 1.22 -6.51 8.48
C THR A 11 0.17 -6.72 9.59
N THR A 12 -0.52 -5.64 9.99
CA THR A 12 -1.60 -5.75 10.98
C THR A 12 -2.64 -6.81 10.61
N ALA A 13 -3.03 -6.90 9.33
CA ALA A 13 -3.96 -7.92 8.83
C ALA A 13 -3.38 -9.35 8.91
N GLN A 14 -2.08 -9.53 8.61
CA GLN A 14 -1.43 -10.84 8.77
C GLN A 14 -1.32 -11.25 10.24
N LEU A 15 -1.02 -10.29 11.12
CA LEU A 15 -0.97 -10.57 12.56
C LEU A 15 -2.35 -10.90 13.12
N LYS A 16 -3.45 -10.34 12.57
CA LYS A 16 -4.81 -10.73 12.94
C LYS A 16 -5.07 -12.22 12.74
N VAL A 17 -4.61 -12.78 11.60
CA VAL A 17 -4.73 -14.22 11.34
C VAL A 17 -3.98 -15.05 12.40
N PHE A 18 -2.82 -14.60 12.84
CA PHE A 18 -2.05 -15.29 13.89
C PHE A 18 -2.70 -15.09 15.27
N TYR A 19 -3.31 -13.93 15.54
CA TYR A 19 -4.10 -13.70 16.75
C TYR A 19 -5.29 -14.64 16.82
N ASP A 20 -6.09 -14.73 15.76
CA ASP A 20 -7.26 -15.62 15.68
C ASP A 20 -6.90 -17.10 15.87
N ALA A 21 -5.70 -17.48 15.43
CA ALA A 21 -5.15 -18.82 15.64
C ALA A 21 -4.53 -19.03 17.03
N GLY A 22 -4.55 -18.03 17.92
CA GLY A 22 -3.95 -18.12 19.26
C GLY A 22 -2.42 -18.25 19.27
N VAL A 23 -1.75 -17.74 18.24
CA VAL A 23 -0.28 -17.89 18.06
C VAL A 23 0.49 -16.74 18.70
N LEU A 24 -0.15 -15.57 18.91
CA LEU A 24 0.52 -14.36 19.40
C LEU A 24 0.39 -14.21 20.92
N SER A 25 1.43 -13.70 21.56
CA SER A 25 1.43 -13.27 22.95
C SER A 25 0.98 -11.80 23.05
N PRO A 26 0.10 -11.45 24.01
CA PRO A 26 -0.16 -10.05 24.30
C PRO A 26 1.10 -9.38 24.88
N LEU A 27 1.32 -8.10 24.55
CA LEU A 27 2.55 -7.38 24.90
C LEU A 27 2.39 -6.44 26.10
N ASP A 28 1.15 -6.24 26.59
CA ASP A 28 0.84 -5.26 27.64
C ASP A 28 1.57 -5.50 28.94
N GLU A 29 1.67 -6.75 29.41
CA GLU A 29 2.38 -7.08 30.64
C GLU A 29 3.90 -6.83 30.53
N TYR A 30 4.48 -7.14 29.36
CA TYR A 30 5.92 -6.86 29.12
C TYR A 30 6.19 -5.36 29.05
N ALA A 31 5.30 -4.59 28.38
CA ALA A 31 5.40 -3.14 28.33
C ALA A 31 5.29 -2.51 29.72
N ALA A 32 4.32 -2.96 30.52
CA ALA A 32 4.13 -2.51 31.91
C ALA A 32 5.34 -2.81 32.80
N ALA A 33 5.95 -3.99 32.66
CA ALA A 33 7.12 -4.40 33.43
C ALA A 33 8.33 -3.46 33.28
N VAL A 34 8.47 -2.81 32.13
CA VAL A 34 9.53 -1.85 31.80
C VAL A 34 9.05 -0.40 31.76
N SER A 35 7.81 -0.13 32.19
CA SER A 35 7.17 1.20 32.17
C SER A 35 7.18 1.84 30.78
N TYR A 36 6.91 1.05 29.73
CA TYR A 36 6.89 1.50 28.35
C TYR A 36 5.50 1.90 27.89
N ASP A 37 5.35 3.13 27.44
CA ASP A 37 4.10 3.68 26.89
C ASP A 37 4.11 3.56 25.35
N ALA A 38 3.79 2.38 24.84
CA ALA A 38 3.74 2.14 23.40
C ALA A 38 2.72 3.02 22.66
N PRO A 39 1.51 3.30 23.20
CA PRO A 39 0.57 4.25 22.60
C PRO A 39 1.13 5.66 22.43
N ALA A 40 1.96 6.17 23.35
CA ALA A 40 2.58 7.48 23.20
C ALA A 40 3.59 7.53 22.05
N VAL A 41 4.22 6.38 21.72
CA VAL A 41 5.23 6.26 20.65
C VAL A 41 4.61 5.99 19.30
N PHE A 42 3.58 5.13 19.20
CA PHE A 42 3.08 4.61 17.92
C PHE A 42 1.62 4.93 17.64
N GLY A 43 0.86 5.44 18.61
CA GLY A 43 -0.56 5.80 18.42
C GLY A 43 -1.41 4.66 17.88
N GLY A 44 -2.28 4.96 16.95
CA GLY A 44 -3.22 4.01 16.35
C GLY A 44 -2.62 2.98 15.39
N SER A 45 -1.30 2.98 15.17
CA SER A 45 -0.63 1.99 14.32
C SER A 45 -0.36 0.65 15.04
N ILE A 46 -0.57 0.60 16.36
CA ILE A 46 -0.39 -0.61 17.16
C ILE A 46 -1.51 -1.61 16.82
N PRO A 47 -1.19 -2.90 16.51
CA PRO A 47 -2.22 -3.91 16.35
C PRO A 47 -2.85 -4.27 17.71
N VAL A 48 -4.04 -3.74 17.94
CA VAL A 48 -4.93 -4.04 19.08
C VAL A 48 -6.13 -4.78 18.53
N TYR A 49 -6.49 -5.92 19.13
CA TYR A 49 -7.59 -6.75 18.64
C TYR A 49 -8.75 -6.80 19.64
N ASP A 50 -9.64 -7.79 19.50
CA ASP A 50 -10.96 -7.83 20.14
C ASP A 50 -10.93 -7.84 21.67
N ASP A 51 -9.85 -8.31 22.27
CA ASP A 51 -9.62 -8.32 23.73
C ASP A 51 -9.03 -7.00 24.27
N GLY A 52 -8.75 -6.04 23.39
CA GLY A 52 -8.18 -4.74 23.72
C GLY A 52 -6.69 -4.74 24.07
N GLN A 53 -5.97 -5.86 23.87
CA GLN A 53 -4.54 -5.96 24.14
C GLN A 53 -3.69 -5.72 22.88
N MET A 54 -2.45 -5.31 23.08
CA MET A 54 -1.45 -5.12 22.02
C MET A 54 -0.81 -6.46 21.64
N TYR A 55 -0.71 -6.74 20.34
CA TYR A 55 -0.12 -7.97 19.80
C TYR A 55 1.09 -7.75 18.90
N GLY A 56 1.58 -6.53 18.84
CA GLY A 56 2.79 -6.19 18.07
C GLY A 56 3.17 -4.73 18.24
N LEU A 57 4.39 -4.38 17.84
CA LEU A 57 4.82 -3.00 17.72
C LEU A 57 5.15 -2.67 16.26
N PRO A 58 4.61 -1.57 15.72
CA PRO A 58 4.85 -1.19 14.34
C PRO A 58 6.24 -0.57 14.19
N ALA A 59 6.96 -0.98 13.17
CA ALA A 59 8.27 -0.44 12.85
C ALA A 59 8.20 0.67 11.79
N PHE A 60 7.28 0.53 10.85
CA PHE A 60 7.09 1.49 9.77
C PHE A 60 5.65 1.47 9.26
N ASN A 61 5.27 2.57 8.59
CA ASN A 61 4.07 2.69 7.80
C ASN A 61 4.46 2.75 6.31
N ASP A 62 3.89 1.89 5.50
CA ASP A 62 4.06 1.97 4.06
C ASP A 62 3.00 2.93 3.50
N VAL A 63 3.36 4.18 3.39
CA VAL A 63 2.51 5.24 2.82
C VAL A 63 2.52 5.14 1.29
N TRP A 64 1.35 5.19 0.69
CA TRP A 64 1.21 5.12 -0.77
C TRP A 64 1.63 6.42 -1.45
N CYS A 65 2.18 6.27 -2.67
CA CYS A 65 2.62 7.39 -3.49
C CYS A 65 2.55 7.04 -4.98
N THR A 66 2.94 7.98 -5.82
CA THR A 66 3.13 7.79 -7.26
C THR A 66 4.62 7.78 -7.56
N PHE A 67 5.16 6.65 -8.01
CA PHE A 67 6.50 6.54 -8.57
C PHE A 67 6.47 7.00 -10.02
N VAL A 68 7.48 7.74 -10.47
CA VAL A 68 7.57 8.36 -11.78
C VAL A 68 8.84 7.90 -12.50
N ASN A 69 8.69 7.38 -13.70
CA ASN A 69 9.79 7.07 -14.62
C ASN A 69 10.13 8.33 -15.42
N THR A 70 11.19 9.05 -15.01
CA THR A 70 11.57 10.34 -15.63
C THR A 70 11.87 10.22 -17.11
N LYS A 71 12.40 9.09 -17.56
CA LYS A 71 12.74 8.88 -18.98
C LYS A 71 11.51 8.82 -19.89
N VAL A 72 10.40 8.24 -19.43
CA VAL A 72 9.14 8.24 -20.18
C VAL A 72 8.62 9.67 -20.32
N PHE A 73 8.71 10.47 -19.27
CA PHE A 73 8.37 11.89 -19.29
C PHE A 73 9.23 12.70 -20.25
N GLU A 74 10.56 12.54 -20.17
CA GLU A 74 11.52 13.20 -21.05
C GLU A 74 11.26 12.86 -22.53
N ASN A 75 11.06 11.56 -22.84
CA ASN A 75 10.80 11.10 -24.19
C ASN A 75 9.48 11.64 -24.77
N ALA A 76 8.48 11.83 -23.93
CA ALA A 76 7.19 12.41 -24.30
C ALA A 76 7.21 13.95 -24.33
N GLY A 77 8.27 14.60 -23.86
CA GLY A 77 8.33 16.05 -23.70
C GLY A 77 7.36 16.60 -22.65
N VAL A 78 7.04 15.79 -21.64
CA VAL A 78 6.14 16.13 -20.53
C VAL A 78 6.96 16.40 -19.29
N GLU A 79 6.72 17.51 -18.61
CA GLU A 79 7.35 17.79 -17.33
C GLU A 79 6.72 16.94 -16.22
N VAL A 80 7.53 16.49 -15.24
CA VAL A 80 7.02 15.84 -14.03
C VAL A 80 6.16 16.84 -13.26
N PRO A 81 4.90 16.51 -12.94
CA PRO A 81 3.99 17.44 -12.28
C PRO A 81 4.46 17.87 -10.89
N SER A 82 3.92 18.99 -10.41
CA SER A 82 4.07 19.42 -9.02
C SER A 82 3.32 18.46 -8.08
N ALA A 83 3.83 18.28 -6.87
CA ALA A 83 3.15 17.58 -5.79
C ALA A 83 1.86 18.30 -5.36
N GLU A 84 1.82 19.64 -5.47
CA GLU A 84 0.67 20.46 -5.08
C GLU A 84 -0.52 20.21 -6.02
N GLY A 85 -1.67 19.90 -5.42
CA GLY A 85 -2.91 19.64 -6.15
C GLY A 85 -2.79 18.43 -7.11
N TRP A 86 -2.07 17.38 -6.71
CA TRP A 86 -1.92 16.15 -7.49
C TRP A 86 -3.18 15.29 -7.36
N THR A 87 -4.18 15.56 -8.21
CA THR A 87 -5.48 14.87 -8.23
C THR A 87 -5.50 13.70 -9.22
N TRP A 88 -6.51 12.80 -9.10
CA TRP A 88 -6.73 11.73 -10.07
C TRP A 88 -6.99 12.25 -11.48
N GLU A 89 -7.64 13.40 -11.61
CA GLU A 89 -7.89 14.06 -12.90
C GLU A 89 -6.57 14.46 -13.56
N LYS A 90 -5.66 15.09 -12.80
CA LYS A 90 -4.30 15.42 -13.29
C LYS A 90 -3.47 14.18 -13.58
N TYR A 91 -3.61 13.13 -12.74
CA TYR A 91 -2.97 11.85 -12.98
C TYR A 91 -3.38 11.25 -14.32
N VAL A 92 -4.69 11.15 -14.59
CA VAL A 92 -5.23 10.62 -15.85
C VAL A 92 -4.80 11.49 -17.04
N GLU A 93 -4.90 12.83 -16.95
CA GLU A 93 -4.45 13.75 -17.99
C GLU A 93 -2.95 13.57 -18.31
N THR A 94 -2.12 13.45 -17.28
CA THR A 94 -0.68 13.21 -17.43
C THR A 94 -0.43 11.85 -18.07
N ALA A 95 -1.08 10.80 -17.59
CA ALA A 95 -0.92 9.46 -18.13
C ALA A 95 -1.31 9.38 -19.62
N LYS A 96 -2.37 10.09 -20.05
CA LYS A 96 -2.75 10.19 -21.47
C LYS A 96 -1.64 10.78 -22.33
N LYS A 97 -0.96 11.82 -21.84
CA LYS A 97 0.15 12.47 -22.57
C LYS A 97 1.37 11.55 -22.71
N LEU A 98 1.56 10.63 -21.77
CA LEU A 98 2.66 9.68 -21.76
C LEU A 98 2.40 8.40 -22.54
N THR A 99 1.13 8.09 -22.83
CA THR A 99 0.73 6.80 -23.40
C THR A 99 0.93 6.75 -24.91
N ASP A 100 1.67 5.72 -25.36
CA ASP A 100 1.76 5.31 -26.77
C ASP A 100 1.63 3.78 -26.85
N VAL A 101 0.38 3.32 -26.95
CA VAL A 101 0.05 1.88 -26.95
C VAL A 101 0.71 1.13 -28.12
N ASN A 102 0.94 1.80 -29.25
CA ASN A 102 1.57 1.18 -30.42
C ASN A 102 3.03 0.81 -30.16
N ASN A 103 3.69 1.55 -29.26
CA ASN A 103 5.06 1.31 -28.81
C ASN A 103 5.12 0.65 -27.42
N GLU A 104 4.00 0.11 -26.92
CA GLU A 104 3.89 -0.51 -25.58
C GLU A 104 4.32 0.44 -24.45
N ILE A 105 4.05 1.75 -24.58
CA ILE A 105 4.28 2.75 -23.54
C ILE A 105 2.94 3.07 -22.90
N TYR A 106 2.86 2.91 -21.59
CA TYR A 106 1.68 3.22 -20.79
C TYR A 106 2.01 4.33 -19.80
N GLY A 107 1.14 5.31 -19.70
CA GLY A 107 1.31 6.40 -18.73
C GLY A 107 1.12 5.97 -17.28
N SER A 108 0.45 4.84 -17.06
CA SER A 108 0.08 4.32 -15.74
C SER A 108 0.37 2.83 -15.62
N LEU A 109 0.66 2.39 -14.40
CA LEU A 109 0.58 1.00 -13.98
C LEU A 109 -0.07 0.95 -12.61
N MET A 110 -1.09 0.14 -12.45
CA MET A 110 -1.63 -0.30 -11.17
C MET A 110 -1.76 -1.82 -11.21
N LEU A 111 -1.45 -2.46 -10.09
CA LEU A 111 -1.49 -3.91 -9.96
C LEU A 111 -2.93 -4.40 -9.71
N ASP A 112 -3.10 -5.69 -9.50
CA ASP A 112 -4.38 -6.31 -9.18
C ASP A 112 -4.51 -6.50 -7.66
N TYR A 113 -4.44 -5.40 -6.90
CA TYR A 113 -4.71 -5.41 -5.47
C TYR A 113 -6.16 -5.01 -5.19
N ASP A 114 -6.73 -5.60 -4.15
CA ASP A 114 -8.10 -5.29 -3.71
C ASP A 114 -8.32 -3.79 -3.47
N CYS A 115 -7.35 -3.12 -2.85
CA CYS A 115 -7.44 -1.70 -2.50
C CYS A 115 -7.66 -0.77 -3.70
N TYR A 116 -7.19 -1.09 -4.89
CA TYR A 116 -7.47 -0.28 -6.07
C TYR A 116 -8.96 -0.22 -6.41
N ASN A 117 -9.72 -1.25 -6.04
CA ASN A 117 -11.15 -1.29 -6.33
C ASN A 117 -11.97 -0.35 -5.45
N TYR A 118 -11.48 -0.02 -4.24
CA TYR A 118 -12.25 0.78 -3.27
C TYR A 118 -11.54 2.06 -2.80
N MET A 119 -10.25 2.27 -3.15
CA MET A 119 -9.49 3.42 -2.66
C MET A 119 -10.16 4.77 -3.00
N TYR A 120 -10.70 4.91 -4.20
CA TYR A 120 -11.38 6.14 -4.65
C TYR A 120 -12.64 6.43 -3.82
N ALA A 121 -13.41 5.39 -3.47
CA ALA A 121 -14.57 5.52 -2.60
C ALA A 121 -14.17 5.97 -1.18
N LEU A 122 -13.11 5.36 -0.61
CA LEU A 122 -12.61 5.73 0.72
C LEU A 122 -12.11 7.18 0.77
N GLN A 123 -11.46 7.64 -0.29
CA GLN A 123 -11.02 9.03 -0.42
C GLN A 123 -12.19 10.00 -0.46
N LYS A 124 -13.34 9.60 -1.01
CA LYS A 124 -14.61 10.35 -1.03
C LYS A 124 -15.45 10.17 0.25
N GLY A 125 -14.92 9.52 1.27
CA GLY A 125 -15.53 9.40 2.58
C GLY A 125 -16.39 8.15 2.79
N ALA A 126 -16.42 7.19 1.84
CA ALA A 126 -17.04 5.90 2.08
C ALA A 126 -16.29 5.11 3.17
N GLU A 127 -17.01 4.26 3.89
CA GLU A 127 -16.46 3.34 4.89
C GLU A 127 -16.83 1.90 4.51
N HIS A 128 -15.99 0.93 4.86
CA HIS A 128 -16.24 -0.48 4.55
C HIS A 128 -17.47 -1.06 5.26
N TYR A 129 -17.75 -0.55 6.46
CA TYR A 129 -18.83 -1.03 7.31
C TYR A 129 -19.81 0.09 7.65
N LYS A 130 -21.08 -0.25 7.79
CA LYS A 130 -22.11 0.61 8.35
C LYS A 130 -21.99 0.64 9.88
N ALA A 131 -22.67 1.59 10.52
CA ALA A 131 -22.68 1.72 11.97
C ALA A 131 -23.25 0.49 12.71
N ASP A 132 -24.03 -0.34 12.03
CA ASP A 132 -24.59 -1.59 12.56
C ASP A 132 -23.67 -2.81 12.36
N GLY A 133 -22.46 -2.61 11.83
CA GLY A 133 -21.47 -3.66 11.58
C GLY A 133 -21.65 -4.39 10.24
N THR A 134 -22.73 -4.15 9.51
CA THR A 134 -22.92 -4.74 8.17
C THR A 134 -22.01 -4.06 7.14
N SER A 135 -21.75 -4.74 6.01
CA SER A 135 -20.95 -4.14 4.94
C SER A 135 -21.67 -2.94 4.30
N ASN A 136 -20.90 -1.95 3.86
CA ASN A 136 -21.41 -0.73 3.22
C ASN A 136 -21.23 -0.74 1.68
N TYR A 137 -21.04 -1.89 1.05
CA TYR A 137 -20.73 -1.99 -0.37
C TYR A 137 -21.95 -1.80 -1.31
N ASP A 138 -23.10 -1.46 -0.76
CA ASP A 138 -24.26 -0.91 -1.46
C ASP A 138 -24.19 0.63 -1.61
N ASP A 139 -23.23 1.31 -0.98
CA ASP A 139 -22.94 2.72 -1.25
C ASP A 139 -22.46 2.90 -2.69
N PRO A 140 -23.09 3.80 -3.48
CA PRO A 140 -22.74 4.01 -4.89
C PRO A 140 -21.30 4.46 -5.13
N LEU A 141 -20.61 5.01 -4.13
CA LEU A 141 -19.19 5.38 -4.23
C LEU A 141 -18.29 4.18 -4.53
N PHE A 142 -18.64 2.98 -4.03
CA PHE A 142 -17.86 1.77 -4.35
C PHE A 142 -18.03 1.36 -5.81
N ALA A 143 -19.23 1.47 -6.37
CA ALA A 143 -19.45 1.24 -7.80
C ALA A 143 -18.68 2.26 -8.66
N GLU A 144 -18.67 3.53 -8.26
CA GLU A 144 -17.88 4.58 -8.90
C GLU A 144 -16.38 4.25 -8.87
N SER A 145 -15.87 3.78 -7.71
CA SER A 145 -14.48 3.41 -7.53
C SER A 145 -14.06 2.25 -8.43
N VAL A 146 -14.87 1.18 -8.50
CA VAL A 146 -14.64 0.03 -9.39
C VAL A 146 -14.61 0.46 -10.85
N LYS A 147 -15.59 1.28 -11.26
CA LYS A 147 -15.65 1.84 -12.62
C LYS A 147 -14.43 2.70 -12.93
N PHE A 148 -14.02 3.56 -12.01
CA PHE A 148 -12.83 4.40 -12.15
C PHE A 148 -11.59 3.54 -12.40
N PHE A 149 -11.30 2.58 -11.52
CA PHE A 149 -10.09 1.77 -11.61
C PHE A 149 -10.00 0.97 -12.91
N TYR A 150 -11.04 0.22 -13.27
CA TYR A 150 -11.01 -0.56 -14.51
C TYR A 150 -11.12 0.31 -15.76
N GLY A 151 -11.76 1.48 -15.65
CA GLY A 151 -11.83 2.47 -16.72
C GLY A 151 -10.46 2.96 -17.20
N LEU A 152 -9.45 3.03 -16.31
CA LEU A 152 -8.09 3.43 -16.68
C LEU A 152 -7.49 2.52 -17.76
N GLY A 153 -7.76 1.22 -17.71
CA GLY A 153 -7.31 0.26 -18.72
C GLY A 153 -8.30 0.06 -19.86
N ASN A 154 -9.60 -0.07 -19.55
CA ASN A 154 -10.62 -0.46 -20.53
C ASN A 154 -11.08 0.69 -21.42
N GLU A 155 -11.25 1.88 -20.85
CA GLU A 155 -11.78 3.07 -21.54
C GLU A 155 -10.66 4.03 -21.93
N GLU A 156 -9.84 4.42 -20.96
CA GLU A 156 -8.79 5.43 -21.13
C GLU A 156 -7.53 4.89 -21.80
N LYS A 157 -7.30 3.58 -21.75
CA LYS A 157 -6.13 2.89 -22.34
C LYS A 157 -4.78 3.39 -21.82
N ILE A 158 -4.73 4.03 -20.65
CA ILE A 158 -3.51 4.59 -20.08
C ILE A 158 -2.67 3.56 -19.31
N GLN A 159 -3.24 2.39 -19.05
CA GLN A 159 -2.56 1.22 -18.49
C GLN A 159 -3.06 -0.06 -19.20
N PRO A 160 -2.35 -1.20 -19.04
CA PRO A 160 -2.87 -2.49 -19.49
C PRO A 160 -4.22 -2.79 -18.85
N ASP A 161 -5.16 -3.34 -19.63
CA ASP A 161 -6.41 -3.82 -19.06
C ASP A 161 -6.20 -5.04 -18.14
N ILE A 162 -7.19 -5.31 -17.29
CA ILE A 162 -7.08 -6.40 -16.31
C ILE A 162 -6.95 -7.78 -16.96
N THR A 163 -7.49 -7.98 -18.16
CA THR A 163 -7.37 -9.23 -18.90
C THR A 163 -5.91 -9.48 -19.29
N THR A 164 -5.26 -8.45 -19.83
CA THR A 164 -3.82 -8.46 -20.18
C THR A 164 -2.95 -8.72 -18.93
N TYR A 165 -3.28 -8.06 -17.83
CA TYR A 165 -2.56 -8.25 -16.57
C TYR A 165 -2.74 -9.68 -16.01
N LYS A 166 -3.98 -10.19 -15.93
CA LYS A 166 -4.28 -11.56 -15.47
C LYS A 166 -3.68 -12.65 -16.38
N ALA A 167 -3.48 -12.34 -17.65
CA ALA A 167 -2.76 -13.25 -18.56
C ALA A 167 -1.25 -13.31 -18.28
N GLY A 168 -0.74 -12.56 -17.31
CA GLY A 168 0.67 -12.56 -16.92
C GLY A 168 1.60 -11.94 -17.98
N VAL A 169 1.07 -11.03 -18.80
CA VAL A 169 1.86 -10.33 -19.82
C VAL A 169 2.92 -9.46 -19.15
N TYR A 170 2.59 -8.85 -18.02
CA TYR A 170 3.48 -8.00 -17.24
C TYR A 170 3.64 -8.55 -15.83
N PRO A 171 4.88 -8.64 -15.29
CA PRO A 171 5.10 -9.05 -13.91
C PRO A 171 4.72 -7.93 -12.95
N TRP A 172 4.52 -8.27 -11.70
CA TRP A 172 4.22 -7.32 -10.63
C TRP A 172 5.29 -6.19 -10.47
N ASN A 173 6.52 -6.45 -10.89
CA ASN A 173 7.64 -5.50 -10.85
C ASN A 173 7.93 -4.83 -12.20
N ALA A 174 7.01 -4.88 -13.15
CA ALA A 174 7.20 -4.34 -14.50
C ALA A 174 7.61 -2.86 -14.54
N PHE A 175 7.17 -2.06 -13.57
CA PHE A 175 7.61 -0.68 -13.45
C PHE A 175 9.09 -0.55 -13.14
N HIS A 176 9.65 -1.39 -12.28
CA HIS A 176 11.02 -1.26 -11.76
C HIS A 176 12.10 -1.82 -12.67
N SER A 177 11.74 -2.52 -13.72
CA SER A 177 12.68 -3.17 -14.62
C SER A 177 12.37 -2.82 -16.06
N THR A 178 13.27 -2.09 -16.70
CA THR A 178 13.27 -1.99 -18.17
C THR A 178 13.97 -3.22 -18.73
N GLY A 179 13.31 -4.34 -18.63
CA GLY A 179 13.50 -5.34 -19.52
C GLY A 179 14.86 -5.92 -19.75
N LYS A 180 15.17 -6.96 -19.07
CA LYS A 180 15.50 -8.15 -19.86
C LYS A 180 14.22 -8.92 -19.97
N ALA A 181 13.83 -9.19 -21.21
CA ALA A 181 12.76 -10.08 -21.50
C ALA A 181 12.81 -11.30 -20.58
N ASP A 182 11.66 -11.77 -20.16
CA ASP A 182 11.55 -13.15 -19.70
C ASP A 182 12.06 -14.09 -20.82
N ALA A 183 12.17 -15.38 -20.53
CA ALA A 183 12.58 -16.38 -21.52
C ALA A 183 11.74 -16.34 -22.84
N ASN A 184 10.65 -15.58 -22.87
CA ASN A 184 9.74 -15.40 -24.01
C ASN A 184 9.81 -14.01 -24.65
N GLY A 185 10.71 -13.14 -24.19
CA GLY A 185 10.92 -11.81 -24.80
C GLY A 185 9.83 -10.78 -24.49
N LYS A 186 8.99 -10.97 -23.47
CA LYS A 186 7.80 -10.15 -23.24
C LYS A 186 8.03 -8.84 -22.49
N TYR A 187 9.15 -8.67 -21.79
CA TYR A 187 9.35 -7.51 -20.90
C TYR A 187 10.19 -6.40 -21.49
N ASP A 188 10.88 -6.65 -22.60
CA ASP A 188 11.88 -5.71 -23.15
C ASP A 188 11.27 -4.45 -23.79
N LYS A 189 9.95 -4.36 -23.91
CA LYS A 189 9.32 -3.28 -24.67
C LYS A 189 8.40 -2.39 -23.86
N ALA A 190 7.69 -2.94 -22.88
CA ALA A 190 6.73 -2.14 -22.14
C ALA A 190 7.44 -1.17 -21.17
N GLN A 191 7.05 0.09 -21.26
CA GLN A 191 7.49 1.14 -20.37
C GLN A 191 6.29 1.77 -19.70
N PHE A 192 6.44 2.06 -18.41
CA PHE A 192 5.39 2.67 -17.61
C PHE A 192 5.86 4.03 -17.09
N GLY A 193 5.05 5.08 -17.33
CA GLY A 193 5.37 6.44 -16.92
C GLY A 193 5.21 6.65 -15.42
N MET A 194 4.12 6.13 -14.85
CA MET A 194 3.78 6.27 -13.43
C MET A 194 3.32 4.94 -12.85
N PHE A 195 3.62 4.74 -11.56
CA PHE A 195 3.21 3.57 -10.80
C PHE A 195 2.68 4.01 -9.43
N VAL A 196 1.40 3.84 -9.21
CA VAL A 196 0.76 4.12 -7.92
C VAL A 196 0.86 2.88 -7.04
N CYS A 197 1.59 2.98 -5.93
CA CYS A 197 1.84 1.83 -5.06
C CYS A 197 2.23 2.27 -3.65
N GLY A 198 2.25 1.32 -2.72
CA GLY A 198 2.78 1.52 -1.38
C GLY A 198 4.28 1.83 -1.39
N GLY A 199 4.73 2.60 -0.40
CA GLY A 199 6.13 3.03 -0.25
C GLY A 199 7.15 1.89 -0.21
N TRP A 200 6.71 0.65 0.13
CA TRP A 200 7.54 -0.56 0.09
C TRP A 200 8.19 -0.79 -1.29
N ALA A 201 7.53 -0.33 -2.37
CA ALA A 201 8.05 -0.46 -3.72
C ALA A 201 9.35 0.33 -3.94
N ALA A 202 9.60 1.39 -3.17
CA ALA A 202 10.85 2.16 -3.23
C ALA A 202 12.07 1.28 -2.90
N SER A 203 11.94 0.25 -2.07
CA SER A 203 13.04 -0.64 -1.70
C SER A 203 13.67 -1.39 -2.90
N MET A 204 12.96 -1.45 -4.03
CA MET A 204 13.47 -2.03 -5.27
C MET A 204 14.40 -1.08 -6.05
N LEU A 205 14.27 0.23 -5.85
CA LEU A 205 15.01 1.24 -6.63
C LEU A 205 16.53 1.12 -6.49
N PRO A 206 17.12 0.94 -5.28
CA PRO A 206 18.56 0.81 -5.14
C PRO A 206 19.14 -0.51 -5.67
N ASN A 207 18.31 -1.53 -5.87
CA ASN A 207 18.77 -2.86 -6.31
C ASN A 207 18.74 -2.99 -7.84
N THR A 208 19.60 -2.26 -8.51
CA THR A 208 19.69 -2.24 -9.99
C THR A 208 20.27 -3.52 -10.58
N GLU A 209 20.87 -4.40 -9.78
CA GLU A 209 21.29 -5.74 -10.23
C GLU A 209 20.07 -6.65 -10.44
N LYS A 210 19.16 -6.67 -9.46
CA LYS A 210 17.92 -7.47 -9.53
C LYS A 210 16.86 -6.81 -10.41
N TYR A 211 16.78 -5.48 -10.39
CA TYR A 211 15.82 -4.67 -11.15
C TYR A 211 16.57 -3.70 -12.07
N PRO A 212 17.18 -4.21 -13.16
CA PRO A 212 17.97 -3.40 -14.07
C PRO A 212 17.09 -2.40 -14.81
N ARG A 213 17.51 -1.13 -14.82
CA ARG A 213 16.83 -0.03 -15.50
C ARG A 213 17.84 1.04 -15.92
N ASP A 214 17.46 1.82 -16.92
CA ASP A 214 18.27 2.90 -17.48
C ASP A 214 17.61 4.28 -17.29
N TRP A 215 16.72 4.39 -16.31
CA TRP A 215 15.97 5.58 -15.96
C TRP A 215 16.04 5.89 -14.46
N LYS A 216 15.78 7.14 -14.10
CA LYS A 216 15.68 7.60 -12.72
C LYS A 216 14.22 7.68 -12.28
N CYS A 217 14.00 7.47 -10.99
CA CYS A 217 12.70 7.62 -10.37
C CYS A 217 12.57 9.00 -9.72
N ALA A 218 11.40 9.61 -9.88
CA ALA A 218 10.91 10.68 -9.03
C ALA A 218 9.68 10.19 -8.26
N ILE A 219 9.28 10.92 -7.20
CA ILE A 219 8.15 10.55 -6.35
C ILE A 219 7.18 11.71 -6.26
N LEU A 220 5.89 11.44 -6.45
CA LEU A 220 4.78 12.35 -6.21
C LEU A 220 3.88 11.78 -5.10
N PRO A 221 3.06 12.59 -4.43
CA PRO A 221 2.05 12.10 -3.49
C PRO A 221 1.11 11.07 -4.12
N PHE A 222 0.35 10.38 -3.28
CA PHE A 222 -0.79 9.59 -3.73
C PHE A 222 -1.86 10.51 -4.30
N PRO A 223 -2.42 10.26 -5.49
CA PRO A 223 -3.45 11.12 -6.07
C PRO A 223 -4.74 11.05 -5.27
N TYR A 224 -5.53 12.12 -5.28
CA TYR A 224 -6.82 12.19 -4.60
C TYR A 224 -7.90 12.79 -5.53
N PRO A 225 -9.20 12.52 -5.32
CA PRO A 225 -10.28 13.07 -6.15
C PRO A 225 -10.31 14.61 -6.06
N GLU A 226 -10.55 15.29 -7.18
CA GLU A 226 -10.66 16.75 -7.21
C GLU A 226 -11.77 17.25 -6.29
N GLY A 227 -11.48 18.27 -5.49
CA GLY A 227 -12.41 18.84 -4.51
C GLY A 227 -12.41 18.15 -3.14
N GLU A 228 -11.74 16.99 -3.01
CA GLU A 228 -11.58 16.31 -1.73
C GLU A 228 -10.30 16.71 -1.00
N GLN A 229 -10.18 16.37 0.27
CA GLN A 229 -8.95 16.55 1.04
C GLN A 229 -7.86 15.60 0.51
N PRO A 230 -6.60 16.08 0.38
CA PRO A 230 -5.47 15.19 0.10
C PRO A 230 -5.44 14.00 1.05
N SER A 231 -5.22 12.81 0.53
CA SER A 231 -5.27 11.57 1.30
C SER A 231 -4.28 10.54 0.77
N THR A 232 -3.95 9.56 1.59
CA THR A 232 -3.10 8.44 1.20
C THR A 232 -3.57 7.14 1.84
N LEU A 233 -3.17 6.01 1.28
CA LEU A 233 -3.32 4.72 1.90
C LEU A 233 -2.09 4.39 2.75
N THR A 234 -2.26 3.58 3.78
CA THR A 234 -1.15 3.07 4.59
C THR A 234 -1.40 1.63 5.04
N VAL A 235 -0.31 0.91 5.24
CA VAL A 235 -0.28 -0.37 5.94
C VAL A 235 0.92 -0.40 6.87
N SER A 236 0.70 -0.82 8.11
CA SER A 236 1.77 -0.92 9.11
C SER A 236 2.44 -2.29 9.03
N GLY A 237 3.78 -2.29 9.07
CA GLY A 237 4.60 -3.47 9.26
C GLY A 237 4.99 -3.61 10.73
N CYS A 238 4.58 -4.70 11.37
CA CYS A 238 4.68 -4.91 12.81
C CYS A 238 5.51 -6.13 13.15
N TYR A 239 6.19 -6.08 14.29
CA TYR A 239 6.85 -7.22 14.91
C TYR A 239 6.05 -7.67 16.14
N ALA A 240 5.92 -8.98 16.30
CA ALA A 240 5.14 -9.62 17.36
C ALA A 240 5.91 -10.76 18.01
N VAL A 241 5.50 -11.16 19.21
CA VAL A 241 6.08 -12.28 19.97
C VAL A 241 5.11 -13.47 19.90
N PRO A 242 5.53 -14.66 19.44
CA PRO A 242 4.68 -15.84 19.46
C PRO A 242 4.58 -16.46 20.86
N VAL A 243 3.45 -17.11 21.15
CA VAL A 243 3.25 -17.85 22.44
C VAL A 243 4.25 -18.99 22.64
N THR A 244 4.91 -19.44 21.60
CA THR A 244 5.93 -20.50 21.66
C THR A 244 7.33 -20.01 22.00
N SER A 245 7.52 -18.68 22.09
CA SER A 245 8.82 -18.12 22.51
C SER A 245 9.20 -18.63 23.89
N LYS A 246 10.45 -19.04 24.06
CA LYS A 246 11.02 -19.42 25.34
C LYS A 246 11.63 -18.23 26.09
N ASN A 247 11.76 -17.10 25.41
CA ASN A 247 12.37 -15.89 25.94
C ASN A 247 11.47 -14.65 25.67
N PRO A 248 10.19 -14.67 26.07
CA PRO A 248 9.22 -13.65 25.63
C PRO A 248 9.59 -12.23 26.09
N GLU A 249 10.17 -12.07 27.29
CA GLU A 249 10.64 -10.76 27.79
C GLU A 249 11.77 -10.19 26.92
N ALA A 250 12.76 -11.03 26.58
CA ALA A 250 13.86 -10.63 25.71
C ALA A 250 13.38 -10.40 24.27
N ALA A 251 12.41 -11.18 23.81
CA ALA A 251 11.77 -10.99 22.51
C ALA A 251 11.01 -9.66 22.45
N PHE A 252 10.26 -9.30 23.49
CA PHE A 252 9.60 -8.00 23.60
C PHE A 252 10.61 -6.84 23.53
N GLU A 253 11.72 -6.90 24.29
CA GLU A 253 12.76 -5.86 24.24
C GLU A 253 13.41 -5.74 22.85
N ALA A 254 13.62 -6.87 22.16
CA ALA A 254 14.12 -6.85 20.80
C ALA A 254 13.11 -6.24 19.82
N VAL A 255 11.83 -6.61 19.94
CA VAL A 255 10.73 -6.02 19.14
C VAL A 255 10.65 -4.53 19.38
N ARG A 256 10.68 -4.07 20.63
CA ARG A 256 10.69 -2.65 20.99
C ARG A 256 11.88 -1.92 20.37
N CYS A 257 13.08 -2.47 20.56
CA CYS A 257 14.31 -1.88 20.01
C CYS A 257 14.25 -1.74 18.49
N ILE A 258 13.76 -2.77 17.78
CA ILE A 258 13.60 -2.73 16.33
C ILE A 258 12.57 -1.66 15.93
N ALA A 259 11.39 -1.68 16.55
CA ALA A 259 10.30 -0.76 16.23
C ALA A 259 10.71 0.71 16.43
N GLU A 260 11.38 1.02 17.54
CA GLU A 260 11.83 2.38 17.84
C GLU A 260 12.96 2.87 16.94
N ASN A 261 13.83 1.98 16.45
CA ASN A 261 15.04 2.36 15.73
C ASN A 261 15.02 2.00 14.24
N GLN A 262 13.94 1.40 13.74
CA GLN A 262 13.84 0.96 12.35
C GLN A 262 14.12 2.10 11.36
N TYR A 263 13.67 3.32 11.65
CA TYR A 263 13.91 4.49 10.83
C TYR A 263 15.40 4.83 10.70
N ALA A 264 16.17 4.67 11.77
CA ALA A 264 17.61 4.96 11.77
C ALA A 264 18.44 3.96 10.95
N LEU A 265 17.86 2.80 10.61
CA LEU A 265 18.53 1.77 9.81
C LEU A 265 18.47 2.03 8.29
N GLY A 266 17.89 3.15 7.86
CA GLY A 266 17.96 3.62 6.48
C GLY A 266 17.18 2.79 5.45
N TYR A 267 16.08 2.14 5.85
CA TYR A 267 15.30 1.27 4.95
C TYR A 267 14.40 2.01 3.95
N GLY A 268 14.42 3.36 3.93
CA GLY A 268 13.64 4.15 2.99
C GLY A 268 12.12 3.98 3.15
N ARG A 269 11.66 3.73 4.39
CA ARG A 269 10.24 3.61 4.74
C ARG A 269 9.84 4.67 5.75
N VAL A 270 8.57 5.02 5.77
CA VAL A 270 8.05 5.98 6.76
C VAL A 270 8.06 5.34 8.14
N PRO A 271 8.69 5.96 9.16
CA PRO A 271 8.63 5.47 10.54
C PRO A 271 7.20 5.37 11.04
N ALA A 272 6.88 4.34 11.83
CA ALA A 272 5.59 4.25 12.49
C ALA A 272 5.50 5.13 13.75
N ARG A 273 6.61 5.65 14.24
CA ARG A 273 6.68 6.55 15.41
C ARG A 273 5.98 7.86 15.13
N ILE A 274 5.14 8.29 16.07
CA ILE A 274 4.42 9.57 16.04
C ILE A 274 5.05 10.63 16.95
N ASP A 275 6.05 10.25 17.75
CA ASP A 275 6.76 11.10 18.69
C ASP A 275 8.03 11.76 18.10
N LEU A 276 8.31 11.54 16.82
CA LEU A 276 9.42 12.18 16.11
C LEU A 276 9.13 13.67 15.88
N SER A 277 10.10 14.51 16.19
CA SER A 277 10.02 15.93 15.87
C SER A 277 10.23 16.18 14.37
N ASP A 278 9.83 17.37 13.89
CA ASP A 278 10.11 17.80 12.51
C ASP A 278 11.61 17.80 12.18
N ALA A 279 12.46 18.03 13.18
CA ALA A 279 13.90 17.97 13.06
C ALA A 279 14.39 16.53 12.85
N ASP A 280 13.83 15.56 13.60
CA ASP A 280 14.15 14.13 13.43
C ASP A 280 13.71 13.62 12.06
N ILE A 281 12.51 14.01 11.61
CA ILE A 281 12.00 13.66 10.28
C ILE A 281 12.90 14.26 9.19
N THR A 282 13.30 15.52 9.34
CA THR A 282 14.20 16.18 8.38
C THR A 282 15.56 15.49 8.33
N ASP A 283 16.15 15.19 9.49
CA ASP A 283 17.43 14.47 9.58
C ASP A 283 17.33 13.09 8.94
N TYR A 284 16.25 12.36 9.22
CA TYR A 284 16.00 11.05 8.62
C TYR A 284 15.92 11.11 7.09
N ILE A 285 15.21 12.09 6.53
CA ILE A 285 15.10 12.28 5.08
C ILE A 285 16.49 12.61 4.49
N GLU A 286 17.17 13.60 5.06
CA GLU A 286 18.44 14.12 4.50
C GLU A 286 19.62 13.15 4.66
N ASN A 287 19.70 12.46 5.80
CA ASN A 287 20.82 11.58 6.14
C ASN A 287 20.50 10.08 5.99
N GLY A 288 19.25 9.71 5.85
CA GLY A 288 18.78 8.33 5.64
C GLY A 288 18.27 8.08 4.23
N MET A 289 17.17 8.75 3.86
CA MET A 289 16.49 8.48 2.58
C MET A 289 17.27 9.03 1.38
N VAL A 290 17.62 10.32 1.37
CA VAL A 290 18.31 10.93 0.24
C VAL A 290 19.63 10.21 -0.09
N PRO A 291 20.53 9.90 0.87
CA PRO A 291 21.72 9.12 0.57
C PRO A 291 21.43 7.72 0.04
N THR A 292 20.39 7.07 0.54
CA THR A 292 20.00 5.71 0.11
C THR A 292 19.67 5.66 -1.38
N TYR A 293 18.98 6.67 -1.91
CA TYR A 293 18.55 6.72 -3.31
C TYR A 293 19.45 7.57 -4.22
N LYS A 294 20.39 8.33 -3.65
CA LYS A 294 21.25 9.27 -4.43
C LYS A 294 22.04 8.60 -5.52
N ALA A 295 22.57 7.41 -5.28
CA ALA A 295 23.39 6.70 -6.26
C ALA A 295 22.62 6.26 -7.51
N THR A 296 21.31 6.00 -7.36
CA THR A 296 20.47 5.44 -8.43
C THR A 296 19.49 6.47 -8.99
N ASP A 297 18.88 7.29 -8.15
CA ASP A 297 17.69 8.09 -8.50
C ASP A 297 17.86 9.58 -8.28
N ASP A 298 18.64 9.98 -7.26
CA ASP A 298 18.88 11.38 -6.92
C ASP A 298 17.59 12.14 -6.55
N ILE A 299 16.71 11.46 -5.75
CA ILE A 299 15.41 11.98 -5.35
C ILE A 299 15.62 13.08 -4.30
N PRO A 300 15.14 14.31 -4.52
CA PRO A 300 15.29 15.42 -3.59
C PRO A 300 14.48 15.22 -2.30
N ALA A 301 14.94 15.82 -1.19
CA ALA A 301 14.30 15.73 0.11
C ALA A 301 12.83 16.22 0.10
N GLU A 302 12.54 17.28 -0.65
CA GLU A 302 11.20 17.84 -0.77
C GLU A 302 10.20 16.88 -1.39
N GLN A 303 10.62 15.97 -2.28
CA GLN A 303 9.73 14.95 -2.83
C GLN A 303 9.35 13.91 -1.76
N PHE A 304 10.29 13.48 -0.92
CA PHE A 304 10.00 12.60 0.21
C PHE A 304 9.05 13.28 1.21
N LYS A 305 9.31 14.56 1.55
CA LYS A 305 8.44 15.34 2.44
C LYS A 305 7.01 15.39 1.91
N ALA A 306 6.84 15.80 0.65
CA ALA A 306 5.53 15.93 0.03
C ALA A 306 4.80 14.57 -0.14
N ALA A 307 5.53 13.51 -0.47
CA ALA A 307 4.93 12.20 -0.75
C ALA A 307 4.64 11.38 0.51
N TRP A 308 5.50 11.44 1.54
CA TRP A 308 5.42 10.50 2.65
C TRP A 308 5.26 11.14 4.04
N PHE A 309 5.60 12.42 4.22
CA PHE A 309 5.62 13.08 5.52
C PHE A 309 4.67 14.29 5.63
N ASP A 310 3.79 14.48 4.67
CA ASP A 310 2.77 15.52 4.75
C ASP A 310 1.75 15.19 5.84
N ALA A 311 1.78 15.95 6.94
CA ALA A 311 0.94 15.76 8.11
C ALA A 311 -0.53 16.17 7.89
N ASP A 312 -0.80 16.98 6.88
CA ASP A 312 -2.16 17.49 6.61
C ASP A 312 -3.02 16.51 5.81
N ARG A 313 -2.44 15.40 5.34
CA ARG A 313 -3.16 14.38 4.58
C ARG A 313 -4.02 13.50 5.48
N LYS A 314 -5.22 13.17 4.99
CA LYS A 314 -6.03 12.10 5.56
C LYS A 314 -5.34 10.75 5.30
N VAL A 315 -5.11 9.98 6.35
CA VAL A 315 -4.55 8.62 6.24
C VAL A 315 -5.69 7.61 6.26
N LEU A 316 -5.73 6.74 5.26
CA LEU A 316 -6.72 5.69 5.07
C LEU A 316 -6.05 4.32 5.15
N SER A 317 -6.75 3.30 5.63
CA SER A 317 -6.22 1.94 5.61
C SER A 317 -6.17 1.39 4.18
N GLU A 318 -5.03 0.79 3.81
CA GLU A 318 -4.91 0.00 2.58
C GLU A 318 -5.81 -1.25 2.61
N LYS A 319 -6.01 -1.80 3.81
CA LYS A 319 -6.75 -3.04 4.01
C LYS A 319 -8.14 -2.78 4.56
N VAL A 320 -9.07 -3.64 4.22
CA VAL A 320 -10.31 -3.78 4.98
C VAL A 320 -9.93 -4.15 6.41
N VAL A 321 -10.47 -3.44 7.39
CA VAL A 321 -10.23 -3.70 8.82
C VAL A 321 -11.57 -3.84 9.51
N GLY A 322 -11.82 -5.00 10.12
CA GLY A 322 -13.07 -5.30 10.82
C GLY A 322 -13.44 -6.78 10.74
N THR A 323 -14.70 -7.09 11.05
CA THR A 323 -15.23 -8.46 11.03
C THR A 323 -15.12 -9.06 9.63
N ALA A 324 -14.56 -10.26 9.51
CA ALA A 324 -14.36 -11.00 8.26
C ALA A 324 -13.47 -10.29 7.20
N ASP A 325 -12.59 -9.39 7.61
CA ASP A 325 -11.74 -8.55 6.74
C ASP A 325 -10.99 -9.34 5.66
N THR A 326 -10.33 -10.44 6.03
CA THR A 326 -9.59 -11.30 5.10
C THR A 326 -10.52 -11.93 4.05
N THR A 327 -11.71 -12.41 4.47
CA THR A 327 -12.70 -13.00 3.56
C THR A 327 -13.27 -11.93 2.63
N ILE A 328 -13.53 -10.72 3.14
CA ILE A 328 -14.01 -9.59 2.35
C ILE A 328 -12.96 -9.16 1.30
N SER A 329 -11.67 -9.10 1.68
CA SER A 329 -10.59 -8.85 0.73
C SER A 329 -10.56 -9.89 -0.40
N GLN A 330 -10.75 -11.18 -0.08
CA GLN A 330 -10.84 -12.25 -1.08
C GLN A 330 -12.07 -12.12 -1.98
N ILE A 331 -13.22 -11.66 -1.43
CA ILE A 331 -14.43 -11.39 -2.22
C ILE A 331 -14.14 -10.27 -3.23
N TRP A 332 -13.54 -9.16 -2.82
CA TRP A 332 -13.14 -8.09 -3.72
C TRP A 332 -12.21 -8.58 -4.83
N THR A 333 -11.18 -9.34 -4.48
CA THR A 333 -10.18 -9.88 -5.42
C THR A 333 -10.80 -10.87 -6.42
N SER A 334 -11.89 -11.55 -6.07
CA SER A 334 -12.56 -12.53 -6.93
C SER A 334 -13.67 -11.92 -7.80
N GLU A 335 -14.45 -10.97 -7.27
CA GLU A 335 -15.63 -10.43 -7.95
C GLU A 335 -15.32 -9.20 -8.84
N ALA A 336 -14.55 -8.23 -8.32
CA ALA A 336 -14.33 -6.98 -9.04
C ALA A 336 -13.63 -7.17 -10.41
N PRO A 337 -12.63 -8.06 -10.57
CA PRO A 337 -12.03 -8.33 -11.88
C PRO A 337 -12.99 -8.86 -12.93
N LEU A 338 -14.10 -9.53 -12.55
CA LEU A 338 -15.09 -10.02 -13.50
C LEU A 338 -15.75 -8.88 -14.27
N TYR A 339 -16.03 -7.76 -13.61
CA TYR A 339 -16.46 -6.53 -14.27
C TYR A 339 -15.37 -6.00 -15.21
N GLY A 340 -14.15 -5.87 -14.71
CA GLY A 340 -13.03 -5.36 -15.51
C GLY A 340 -12.74 -6.18 -16.77
N MET A 341 -12.95 -7.50 -16.72
CA MET A 341 -12.82 -8.41 -17.86
C MET A 341 -14.07 -8.47 -18.77
N GLY A 342 -15.13 -7.72 -18.45
CA GLY A 342 -16.40 -7.76 -19.19
C GLY A 342 -17.19 -9.07 -19.03
N GLN A 343 -16.87 -9.87 -18.02
CA GLN A 343 -17.55 -11.14 -17.75
C GLN A 343 -18.81 -10.97 -16.88
N GLN A 344 -18.95 -9.82 -16.24
CA GLN A 344 -20.07 -9.47 -15.37
C GLN A 344 -20.34 -7.96 -15.48
N ASP A 345 -21.62 -7.54 -15.39
CA ASP A 345 -21.94 -6.13 -15.30
C ASP A 345 -21.64 -5.55 -13.90
N LEU A 346 -21.57 -4.22 -13.80
CA LEU A 346 -21.21 -3.53 -12.57
C LEU A 346 -22.22 -3.78 -11.44
N ASP A 347 -23.52 -3.72 -11.75
CA ASP A 347 -24.60 -3.88 -10.75
C ASP A 347 -24.55 -5.28 -10.14
N THR A 348 -24.37 -6.30 -10.96
CA THR A 348 -24.23 -7.70 -10.53
C THR A 348 -22.94 -7.86 -9.66
N THR A 349 -21.82 -7.26 -10.09
CA THR A 349 -20.57 -7.30 -9.34
C THR A 349 -20.75 -6.69 -7.93
N MET A 350 -21.29 -5.49 -7.85
CA MET A 350 -21.49 -4.82 -6.55
C MET A 350 -22.47 -5.55 -5.67
N LYS A 351 -23.56 -6.08 -6.23
CA LYS A 351 -24.53 -6.92 -5.49
C LYS A 351 -23.88 -8.17 -4.92
N ASN A 352 -23.02 -8.84 -5.68
CA ASN A 352 -22.30 -10.01 -5.22
C ASN A 352 -21.31 -9.66 -4.09
N ILE A 353 -20.52 -8.59 -4.26
CA ILE A 353 -19.62 -8.12 -3.21
C ILE A 353 -20.39 -7.81 -1.93
N PHE A 354 -21.48 -7.06 -2.02
CA PHE A 354 -22.32 -6.70 -0.87
C PHE A 354 -22.91 -7.92 -0.17
N SER A 355 -23.58 -8.82 -0.91
CA SER A 355 -24.26 -9.98 -0.31
C SER A 355 -23.28 -10.97 0.30
N ARG A 356 -22.21 -11.32 -0.41
CA ARG A 356 -21.17 -12.24 0.08
C ARG A 356 -20.41 -11.68 1.28
N SER A 357 -20.15 -10.38 1.31
CA SER A 357 -19.52 -9.74 2.48
C SER A 357 -20.42 -9.80 3.71
N ASN A 358 -21.72 -9.56 3.57
CA ASN A 358 -22.66 -9.71 4.69
C ASN A 358 -22.86 -11.17 5.13
N GLU A 359 -22.74 -12.14 4.23
CA GLU A 359 -22.71 -13.56 4.60
C GLU A 359 -21.45 -13.87 5.42
N ALA A 360 -20.28 -13.42 4.97
CA ALA A 360 -19.03 -13.62 5.69
C ALA A 360 -19.03 -12.96 7.08
N ILE A 361 -19.57 -11.75 7.22
CA ILE A 361 -19.72 -11.06 8.51
C ILE A 361 -20.59 -11.91 9.46
N LYS A 362 -21.77 -12.38 9.01
CA LYS A 362 -22.65 -13.23 9.82
C LYS A 362 -22.00 -14.55 10.24
N GLU A 363 -21.22 -15.16 9.35
CA GLU A 363 -20.48 -16.39 9.67
C GLU A 363 -19.41 -16.13 10.74
N ALA A 364 -18.69 -15.02 10.65
CA ALA A 364 -17.67 -14.66 11.63
C ALA A 364 -18.24 -14.31 13.01
N GLU A 365 -19.47 -13.80 13.09
CA GLU A 365 -20.17 -13.52 14.36
C GLU A 365 -20.66 -14.78 15.10
N LEU A 366 -20.67 -15.94 14.44
CA LEU A 366 -21.11 -17.21 15.02
C LEU A 366 -20.01 -17.96 15.79
N TYR A 367 -18.78 -17.52 15.67
CA TYR A 367 -17.59 -18.13 16.28
C TYR A 367 -16.87 -17.19 17.22
#